data_1799c021d7caedab6bf8e8c2888fd617
#
_entry.id   1799c021d7caedab6bf8e8c2888fd617
#
_cell.length_a   1.000
_cell.length_b   1.000
_cell.length_c   1.000
_cell.angle_alpha   90.00
_cell.angle_beta   90.00
_cell.angle_gamma   90.00
#
_symmetry.space_group_name_H-M   'P 1'
#
loop_
_entity.id
_entity.type
_entity.pdbx_description
1 polymer ?
#
loop_
_entity_poly.entity_id
_entity_poly.type
_entity_poly.pdbx_seq_one_letter_code
_entity_poly.pdbx_strand_id
1 'polypeptide(L)'
;MKKNQIDIITMGCSKNLVDSEILMQQFEANGYHCVHDSKHPDGEIAVINTCGFIESAKEESIHTILEFVQAKTEGRLNKLFVMGCLSQRYKNELEKEIPEVDKFYGKFNYKQLLYDLGKADIVACNGSRHLTTPRHYAYLKIAEGCDRHCAYCAIPIITGKHVSRRKEDILQEVRDLVAKGVKEFQVIAQELTYYGVDLDGQRHIADLIRDIADIKGVKWIRLHYAYPNQFPLELLDVMREKPNVCNYLDIALQHISNPMLKAMQRHVTKEETMALIQQIREKVPGIYLRTTLMVGFPGETEADFNELIDFVKWAKFERMGAFAYSEEEGTYSAQHYQDNVPEAVKQRRLDALMAVQQEISSEIQAQSIGKIMPVIIDRKEGNYYIGRTQYSSPEVDPEVLIAAEKPLRVGSFYAVEITDSEAFDWFGRVVK
;
A
#
# COMPACT_ATOMS: atom_id res chain seq x y z
N MET A 1 5.58 -8.47 -32.16
CA MET A 1 6.24 -7.37 -31.42
C MET A 1 5.86 -6.02 -32.01
N LYS A 2 5.42 -5.09 -31.19
CA LYS A 2 5.16 -3.70 -31.57
C LYS A 2 6.39 -2.85 -31.30
N LYS A 3 6.87 -2.20 -32.32
CA LYS A 3 8.07 -1.38 -32.28
C LYS A 3 7.85 -0.13 -31.40
N ASN A 4 8.87 0.24 -30.62
CA ASN A 4 8.81 1.35 -29.63
C ASN A 4 7.74 1.17 -28.54
N GLN A 5 7.19 -0.03 -28.33
CA GLN A 5 6.32 -0.32 -27.21
C GLN A 5 7.11 -0.97 -26.09
N ILE A 6 6.85 -0.50 -24.88
CA ILE A 6 7.38 -1.06 -23.62
C ILE A 6 6.20 -1.61 -22.81
N ASP A 7 6.23 -2.90 -22.54
CA ASP A 7 5.31 -3.54 -21.60
C ASP A 7 5.91 -3.45 -20.19
N ILE A 8 5.18 -2.82 -19.26
CA ILE A 8 5.61 -2.64 -17.88
C ILE A 8 4.74 -3.52 -17.00
N ILE A 9 5.38 -4.42 -16.28
CA ILE A 9 4.75 -5.33 -15.33
C ILE A 9 5.09 -4.85 -13.92
N THR A 10 4.08 -4.58 -13.12
CA THR A 10 4.26 -4.07 -11.75
C THR A 10 3.83 -5.11 -10.74
N MET A 11 4.73 -5.48 -9.87
CA MET A 11 4.47 -6.46 -8.83
C MET A 11 4.52 -5.83 -7.45
N GLY A 12 3.76 -6.39 -6.52
CA GLY A 12 3.80 -6.03 -5.11
C GLY A 12 2.88 -4.86 -4.73
N CYS A 13 3.41 -3.80 -4.17
CA CYS A 13 2.64 -2.81 -3.44
C CYS A 13 2.40 -1.50 -4.21
N SER A 14 1.51 -0.66 -3.68
CA SER A 14 1.19 0.67 -4.20
C SER A 14 2.42 1.61 -4.37
N LYS A 15 3.51 1.39 -3.60
CA LYS A 15 4.74 2.16 -3.75
C LYS A 15 5.46 1.79 -5.05
N ASN A 16 5.51 0.49 -5.38
CA ASN A 16 6.03 0.03 -6.67
C ASN A 16 5.16 0.50 -7.84
N LEU A 17 3.83 0.57 -7.66
CA LEU A 17 2.93 1.11 -8.68
C LEU A 17 3.26 2.57 -8.99
N VAL A 18 3.45 3.41 -7.98
CA VAL A 18 3.87 4.82 -8.17
C VAL A 18 5.22 4.90 -8.91
N ASP A 19 6.18 4.01 -8.58
CA ASP A 19 7.48 3.98 -9.26
C ASP A 19 7.33 3.59 -10.75
N SER A 20 6.47 2.62 -11.07
CA SER A 20 6.14 2.25 -12.46
C SER A 20 5.45 3.39 -13.21
N GLU A 21 4.50 4.08 -12.60
CA GLU A 21 3.79 5.22 -13.20
C GLU A 21 4.73 6.39 -13.53
N ILE A 22 5.71 6.66 -12.65
CA ILE A 22 6.78 7.64 -12.90
C ILE A 22 7.65 7.17 -14.08
N LEU A 23 8.02 5.90 -14.11
CA LEU A 23 8.84 5.31 -15.17
C LEU A 23 8.12 5.36 -16.52
N MET A 24 6.84 5.00 -16.56
CA MET A 24 6.00 5.08 -17.77
C MET A 24 6.00 6.50 -18.34
N GLN A 25 5.77 7.50 -17.51
CA GLN A 25 5.79 8.90 -17.94
C GLN A 25 7.16 9.30 -18.52
N GLN A 26 8.26 8.80 -17.93
CA GLN A 26 9.61 9.05 -18.46
C GLN A 26 9.81 8.39 -19.83
N PHE A 27 9.33 7.18 -20.03
CA PHE A 27 9.39 6.50 -21.33
C PHE A 27 8.55 7.21 -22.38
N GLU A 28 7.31 7.61 -22.06
CA GLU A 28 6.42 8.32 -22.98
C GLU A 28 7.00 9.66 -23.42
N ALA A 29 7.59 10.42 -22.48
CA ALA A 29 8.26 11.69 -22.80
C ALA A 29 9.47 11.51 -23.73
N ASN A 30 10.05 10.31 -23.75
CA ASN A 30 11.18 9.96 -24.60
C ASN A 30 10.78 9.16 -25.87
N GLY A 31 9.48 9.14 -26.19
CA GLY A 31 8.95 8.64 -27.48
C GLY A 31 8.62 7.15 -27.51
N TYR A 32 8.50 6.51 -26.37
CA TYR A 32 7.97 5.15 -26.25
C TYR A 32 6.47 5.15 -25.99
N HIS A 33 5.81 4.09 -26.38
CA HIS A 33 4.42 3.79 -25.99
C HIS A 33 4.44 2.77 -24.86
N CYS A 34 3.86 3.10 -23.71
CA CYS A 34 3.82 2.21 -22.54
C CYS A 34 2.48 1.49 -22.44
N VAL A 35 2.54 0.20 -22.13
CA VAL A 35 1.39 -0.63 -21.77
C VAL A 35 1.65 -1.24 -20.40
N HIS A 36 0.68 -1.08 -19.48
CA HIS A 36 0.80 -1.55 -18.10
C HIS A 36 0.04 -2.85 -17.90
N ASP A 37 0.66 -3.83 -17.23
CA ASP A 37 0.10 -5.12 -16.82
C ASP A 37 -0.71 -5.83 -17.91
N SER A 38 -0.18 -5.83 -19.15
CA SER A 38 -0.82 -6.52 -20.26
C SER A 38 -0.84 -8.04 -20.02
N LYS A 39 -2.01 -8.64 -20.19
CA LYS A 39 -2.15 -10.11 -20.18
C LYS A 39 -1.45 -10.79 -21.38
N HIS A 40 -1.22 -10.03 -22.45
CA HIS A 40 -0.57 -10.49 -23.67
C HIS A 40 0.46 -9.44 -24.10
N PRO A 41 1.64 -9.41 -23.44
CA PRO A 41 2.68 -8.47 -23.78
C PRO A 41 3.15 -8.70 -25.24
N ASP A 42 3.08 -7.65 -26.05
CA ASP A 42 3.44 -7.69 -27.48
C ASP A 42 4.41 -6.56 -27.88
N GLY A 43 4.92 -5.82 -26.92
CA GLY A 43 5.97 -4.84 -27.09
C GLY A 43 7.34 -5.47 -27.42
N GLU A 44 8.23 -4.68 -28.00
CA GLU A 44 9.61 -5.13 -28.23
C GLU A 44 10.46 -5.15 -26.95
N ILE A 45 10.03 -4.44 -25.92
CA ILE A 45 10.75 -4.29 -24.64
C ILE A 45 9.79 -4.63 -23.51
N ALA A 46 10.26 -5.36 -22.51
CA ALA A 46 9.56 -5.52 -21.23
C ALA A 46 10.41 -5.00 -20.07
N VAL A 47 9.75 -4.38 -19.11
CA VAL A 47 10.34 -3.94 -17.84
C VAL A 47 9.49 -4.51 -16.70
N ILE A 48 10.10 -5.35 -15.87
CA ILE A 48 9.44 -5.94 -14.70
C ILE A 48 9.89 -5.20 -13.45
N ASN A 49 8.96 -4.53 -12.78
CA ASN A 49 9.18 -3.89 -11.48
C ASN A 49 8.78 -4.86 -10.37
N THR A 50 9.77 -5.51 -9.77
CA THR A 50 9.63 -6.67 -8.89
C THR A 50 9.38 -6.31 -7.43
N CYS A 51 8.72 -7.22 -6.71
CA CYS A 51 8.62 -7.22 -5.26
C CYS A 51 9.65 -8.16 -4.63
N GLY A 52 10.24 -7.77 -3.51
CA GLY A 52 11.26 -8.55 -2.79
C GLY A 52 11.09 -8.49 -1.27
N PHE A 53 9.86 -8.23 -0.81
CA PHE A 53 9.60 -7.97 0.60
C PHE A 53 9.37 -9.24 1.41
N ILE A 54 8.56 -10.17 0.91
CA ILE A 54 8.26 -11.47 1.56
C ILE A 54 8.51 -12.61 0.57
N GLU A 55 8.70 -13.83 1.09
CA GLU A 55 9.06 -14.99 0.28
C GLU A 55 8.11 -15.23 -0.89
N SER A 56 6.81 -15.29 -0.64
CA SER A 56 5.81 -15.52 -1.70
C SER A 56 5.86 -14.46 -2.82
N ALA A 57 6.14 -13.20 -2.48
CA ALA A 57 6.28 -12.15 -3.47
C ALA A 57 7.62 -12.24 -4.24
N LYS A 58 8.67 -12.79 -3.64
CA LYS A 58 9.93 -13.11 -4.32
C LYS A 58 9.72 -14.24 -5.33
N GLU A 59 9.05 -15.32 -4.91
CA GLU A 59 8.72 -16.45 -5.79
C GLU A 59 7.87 -16.01 -6.99
N GLU A 60 6.82 -15.21 -6.75
CA GLU A 60 5.99 -14.64 -7.81
C GLU A 60 6.81 -13.78 -8.78
N SER A 61 7.71 -12.93 -8.25
CA SER A 61 8.59 -12.10 -9.07
C SER A 61 9.54 -12.93 -9.93
N ILE A 62 10.16 -13.97 -9.38
CA ILE A 62 11.04 -14.87 -10.11
C ILE A 62 10.26 -15.62 -11.20
N HIS A 63 9.09 -16.15 -10.86
CA HIS A 63 8.23 -16.85 -11.83
C HIS A 63 7.89 -15.95 -13.03
N THR A 64 7.47 -14.72 -12.75
CA THR A 64 7.17 -13.72 -13.80
C THR A 64 8.40 -13.42 -14.66
N ILE A 65 9.58 -13.25 -14.05
CA ILE A 65 10.82 -13.05 -14.82
C ILE A 65 11.07 -14.22 -15.77
N LEU A 66 10.93 -15.46 -15.32
CA LEU A 66 11.15 -16.67 -16.12
C LEU A 66 10.14 -16.80 -17.26
N GLU A 67 8.87 -16.42 -17.08
CA GLU A 67 7.88 -16.35 -18.17
C GLU A 67 8.29 -15.37 -19.27
N PHE A 68 8.84 -14.21 -18.89
CA PHE A 68 9.34 -13.22 -19.87
C PHE A 68 10.66 -13.63 -20.51
N VAL A 69 11.51 -14.37 -19.81
CA VAL A 69 12.70 -15.02 -20.41
C VAL A 69 12.29 -16.01 -21.49
N GLN A 70 11.28 -16.83 -21.22
CA GLN A 70 10.73 -17.74 -22.24
C GLN A 70 10.19 -16.96 -23.44
N ALA A 71 9.41 -15.89 -23.20
CA ALA A 71 8.89 -15.03 -24.28
C ALA A 71 10.03 -14.44 -25.15
N LYS A 72 11.13 -14.05 -24.53
CA LYS A 72 12.33 -13.55 -25.22
C LYS A 72 13.00 -14.65 -26.05
N THR A 73 13.16 -15.85 -25.51
CA THR A 73 13.75 -17.00 -26.20
C THR A 73 12.91 -17.43 -27.41
N GLU A 74 11.59 -17.31 -27.32
CA GLU A 74 10.67 -17.59 -28.43
C GLU A 74 10.60 -16.46 -29.48
N GLY A 75 11.36 -15.38 -29.29
CA GLY A 75 11.38 -14.23 -30.19
C GLY A 75 10.15 -13.34 -30.13
N ARG A 76 9.35 -13.43 -29.06
CA ARG A 76 8.19 -12.57 -28.78
C ARG A 76 8.57 -11.26 -28.08
N LEU A 77 9.82 -11.14 -27.65
CA LEU A 77 10.38 -10.02 -26.91
C LEU A 77 11.85 -9.82 -27.34
N ASN A 78 12.28 -8.58 -27.56
CA ASN A 78 13.67 -8.27 -27.92
C ASN A 78 14.54 -7.99 -26.69
N LYS A 79 14.01 -7.22 -25.73
CA LYS A 79 14.75 -6.81 -24.53
C LYS A 79 13.92 -7.01 -23.28
N LEU A 80 14.55 -7.58 -22.27
CA LEU A 80 13.98 -7.79 -20.94
C LEU A 80 14.82 -7.09 -19.88
N PHE A 81 14.21 -6.17 -19.16
CA PHE A 81 14.82 -5.47 -18.04
C PHE A 81 14.07 -5.78 -16.75
N VAL A 82 14.80 -5.90 -15.66
CA VAL A 82 14.24 -6.15 -14.32
C VAL A 82 14.72 -5.07 -13.37
N MET A 83 13.78 -4.53 -12.58
CA MET A 83 14.04 -3.53 -11.55
C MET A 83 13.17 -3.79 -10.32
N GLY A 84 13.26 -2.94 -9.31
CA GLY A 84 12.40 -2.99 -8.12
C GLY A 84 13.07 -3.59 -6.90
N CYS A 85 12.25 -4.01 -5.93
CA CYS A 85 12.71 -4.42 -4.60
C CYS A 85 13.53 -5.72 -4.62
N LEU A 86 13.11 -6.73 -5.38
CA LEU A 86 13.85 -7.99 -5.51
C LEU A 86 15.20 -7.73 -6.17
N SER A 87 15.19 -7.04 -7.29
CA SER A 87 16.41 -6.69 -8.02
C SER A 87 17.35 -5.81 -7.19
N GLN A 88 16.83 -4.90 -6.35
CA GLN A 88 17.66 -4.11 -5.44
C GLN A 88 18.37 -4.98 -4.41
N ARG A 89 17.71 -6.03 -3.92
CA ARG A 89 18.21 -6.88 -2.82
C ARG A 89 19.17 -7.96 -3.31
N TYR A 90 18.91 -8.57 -4.48
CA TYR A 90 19.56 -9.78 -4.97
C TYR A 90 20.18 -9.62 -6.37
N LYS A 91 20.58 -8.39 -6.74
CA LYS A 91 21.04 -8.09 -8.08
C LYS A 91 22.16 -9.02 -8.58
N ASN A 92 23.18 -9.21 -7.75
CA ASN A 92 24.37 -9.98 -8.14
C ASN A 92 24.08 -11.48 -8.32
N GLU A 93 23.15 -11.99 -7.52
CA GLU A 93 22.67 -13.37 -7.60
C GLU A 93 21.81 -13.56 -8.84
N LEU A 94 20.84 -12.69 -9.07
CA LEU A 94 19.93 -12.74 -10.21
C LEU A 94 20.67 -12.60 -11.54
N GLU A 95 21.70 -11.74 -11.63
CA GLU A 95 22.53 -11.61 -12.84
C GLU A 95 23.28 -12.90 -13.20
N LYS A 96 23.61 -13.73 -12.20
CA LYS A 96 24.28 -15.02 -12.42
C LYS A 96 23.29 -16.14 -12.76
N GLU A 97 22.15 -16.17 -12.05
CA GLU A 97 21.17 -17.25 -12.16
C GLU A 97 20.26 -17.11 -13.37
N ILE A 98 20.02 -15.87 -13.86
CA ILE A 98 19.13 -15.58 -14.99
C ILE A 98 19.84 -14.66 -15.98
N PRO A 99 20.88 -15.15 -16.66
CA PRO A 99 21.69 -14.36 -17.60
C PRO A 99 20.95 -13.95 -18.89
N GLU A 100 19.77 -14.50 -19.16
CA GLU A 100 18.91 -14.14 -20.28
C GLU A 100 18.27 -12.76 -20.14
N VAL A 101 18.18 -12.22 -18.93
CA VAL A 101 17.76 -10.84 -18.68
C VAL A 101 18.85 -9.88 -19.18
N ASP A 102 18.51 -8.91 -20.00
CA ASP A 102 19.50 -7.98 -20.58
C ASP A 102 20.20 -7.15 -19.51
N LYS A 103 19.45 -6.72 -18.49
CA LYS A 103 20.03 -6.02 -17.33
C LYS A 103 19.09 -5.97 -16.13
N PHE A 104 19.68 -6.06 -14.95
CA PHE A 104 19.03 -5.81 -13.69
C PHE A 104 19.39 -4.40 -13.17
N TYR A 105 18.37 -3.65 -12.73
CA TYR A 105 18.50 -2.33 -12.14
C TYR A 105 18.07 -2.36 -10.68
N GLY A 106 18.64 -1.49 -9.86
CA GLY A 106 18.10 -1.20 -8.54
C GLY A 106 16.77 -0.44 -8.61
N LYS A 107 16.13 -0.26 -7.48
CA LYS A 107 14.81 0.36 -7.38
C LYS A 107 14.74 1.77 -8.01
N PHE A 108 15.84 2.53 -7.98
CA PHE A 108 15.86 3.95 -8.35
C PHE A 108 16.66 4.26 -9.62
N ASN A 109 17.07 3.26 -10.40
CA ASN A 109 18.00 3.44 -11.51
C ASN A 109 17.30 3.66 -12.87
N TYR A 110 16.09 4.22 -12.89
CA TYR A 110 15.31 4.43 -14.13
C TYR A 110 16.01 5.34 -15.16
N LYS A 111 16.82 6.31 -14.73
CA LYS A 111 17.60 7.13 -15.67
C LYS A 111 18.63 6.30 -16.45
N GLN A 112 19.30 5.37 -15.77
CA GLN A 112 20.26 4.47 -16.41
C GLN A 112 19.57 3.57 -17.43
N LEU A 113 18.35 3.11 -17.14
CA LEU A 113 17.56 2.30 -18.07
C LEU A 113 17.27 3.06 -19.37
N LEU A 114 16.91 4.35 -19.31
CA LEU A 114 16.73 5.19 -20.50
C LEU A 114 18.03 5.36 -21.30
N TYR A 115 19.17 5.55 -20.65
CA TYR A 115 20.47 5.60 -21.34
C TYR A 115 20.79 4.27 -22.05
N ASP A 116 20.53 3.15 -21.40
CA ASP A 116 20.78 1.82 -21.97
C ASP A 116 19.83 1.51 -23.15
N LEU A 117 18.70 2.21 -23.24
CA LEU A 117 17.82 2.21 -24.41
C LEU A 117 18.27 3.18 -25.52
N GLY A 118 19.45 3.80 -25.39
CA GLY A 118 20.05 4.66 -26.40
C GLY A 118 19.53 6.11 -26.41
N LYS A 119 18.92 6.57 -25.32
CA LYS A 119 18.48 7.96 -25.20
C LYS A 119 19.58 8.80 -24.57
N ALA A 120 20.33 9.56 -25.43
CA ALA A 120 21.38 10.46 -24.97
C ALA A 120 20.84 11.74 -24.31
N ASP A 121 19.76 12.29 -24.89
CA ASP A 121 19.08 13.48 -24.37
C ASP A 121 17.78 13.06 -23.69
N ILE A 122 17.85 12.82 -22.37
CA ILE A 122 16.66 12.42 -21.60
C ILE A 122 15.83 13.64 -21.30
N VAL A 123 14.60 13.65 -21.79
CA VAL A 123 13.60 14.64 -21.40
C VAL A 123 13.16 14.35 -19.96
N ALA A 124 13.50 15.25 -19.03
CA ALA A 124 13.07 15.12 -17.66
C ALA A 124 11.59 15.50 -17.50
N CYS A 125 10.80 14.63 -16.92
CA CYS A 125 9.41 14.92 -16.55
C CYS A 125 9.34 15.33 -15.09
N ASN A 126 9.30 16.62 -14.83
CA ASN A 126 9.15 17.14 -13.48
C ASN A 126 7.68 17.03 -13.04
N GLY A 127 7.44 16.20 -12.05
CA GLY A 127 6.15 16.14 -11.33
C GLY A 127 4.98 15.46 -12.05
N SER A 128 5.07 15.15 -13.35
CA SER A 128 3.99 14.44 -14.03
C SER A 128 4.16 12.93 -13.92
N ARG A 129 3.02 12.21 -13.88
CA ARG A 129 2.96 10.76 -13.73
C ARG A 129 1.87 10.19 -14.64
N HIS A 130 2.14 9.07 -15.29
CA HIS A 130 1.13 8.28 -15.99
C HIS A 130 0.29 7.56 -14.93
N LEU A 131 -1.03 7.72 -14.95
CA LEU A 131 -1.90 7.04 -13.99
C LEU A 131 -2.36 5.70 -14.55
N THR A 132 -2.15 4.64 -13.78
CA THR A 132 -2.65 3.29 -14.06
C THR A 132 -3.89 2.94 -13.23
N THR A 133 -4.10 3.66 -12.13
CA THR A 133 -5.33 3.58 -11.34
C THR A 133 -6.54 4.19 -12.09
N PRO A 134 -7.79 3.86 -11.71
CA PRO A 134 -8.95 4.61 -12.13
C PRO A 134 -8.76 6.12 -11.93
N ARG A 135 -9.24 6.92 -12.89
CA ARG A 135 -8.95 8.39 -12.96
C ARG A 135 -9.36 9.20 -11.73
N HIS A 136 -10.15 8.66 -10.82
CA HIS A 136 -10.71 9.40 -9.69
C HIS A 136 -9.91 9.22 -8.40
N TYR A 137 -8.97 8.28 -8.32
CA TYR A 137 -8.05 8.18 -7.19
C TYR A 137 -6.60 7.95 -7.65
N ALA A 138 -5.66 8.30 -6.79
CA ALA A 138 -4.24 8.05 -7.00
C ALA A 138 -3.52 7.78 -5.68
N TYR A 139 -2.49 6.95 -5.72
CA TYR A 139 -1.55 6.84 -4.62
C TYR A 139 -0.60 8.03 -4.64
N LEU A 140 -0.37 8.65 -3.49
CA LEU A 140 0.53 9.78 -3.31
C LEU A 140 1.69 9.37 -2.39
N LYS A 141 2.83 9.03 -2.97
CA LYS A 141 4.02 8.65 -2.23
C LYS A 141 4.74 9.89 -1.74
N ILE A 142 4.80 10.10 -0.41
CA ILE A 142 5.37 11.31 0.21
C ILE A 142 6.79 11.13 0.71
N ALA A 143 7.24 9.90 0.90
CA ALA A 143 8.59 9.56 1.32
C ALA A 143 9.00 8.18 0.81
N GLU A 144 10.28 7.89 0.88
CA GLU A 144 10.88 6.59 0.58
C GLU A 144 11.81 6.16 1.70
N GLY A 145 11.95 4.85 1.94
CA GLY A 145 12.79 4.30 3.00
C GLY A 145 12.16 4.38 4.40
N CYS A 146 12.85 3.79 5.38
CA CYS A 146 12.35 3.73 6.74
C CYS A 146 13.48 3.62 7.75
N ASP A 147 13.47 4.46 8.78
CA ASP A 147 14.44 4.45 9.88
C ASP A 147 13.96 3.62 11.08
N ARG A 148 12.81 2.94 10.97
CA ARG A 148 12.37 1.98 11.97
C ARG A 148 13.11 0.66 11.77
N HIS A 149 13.72 0.16 12.84
CA HIS A 149 14.48 -1.08 12.83
C HIS A 149 13.67 -2.25 13.37
N CYS A 150 12.43 -2.41 12.89
CA CYS A 150 11.60 -3.56 13.27
C CYS A 150 12.33 -4.87 12.92
N ALA A 151 12.43 -5.79 13.89
CA ALA A 151 13.33 -6.94 13.79
C ALA A 151 13.07 -7.86 12.59
N TYR A 152 11.83 -7.92 12.12
CA TYR A 152 11.38 -8.78 11.00
C TYR A 152 11.42 -8.09 9.63
N CYS A 153 11.76 -6.79 9.56
CA CYS A 153 11.48 -5.98 8.39
C CYS A 153 12.71 -5.78 7.51
N ALA A 154 12.59 -6.18 6.24
CA ALA A 154 13.64 -6.01 5.23
C ALA A 154 13.64 -4.61 4.56
N ILE A 155 12.67 -3.73 4.86
CA ILE A 155 12.55 -2.41 4.20
C ILE A 155 13.84 -1.57 4.29
N PRO A 156 14.49 -1.42 5.46
CA PRO A 156 15.72 -0.64 5.54
C PRO A 156 16.85 -1.20 4.67
N ILE A 157 16.87 -2.52 4.47
CA ILE A 157 17.85 -3.21 3.59
C ILE A 157 17.57 -2.91 2.12
N ILE A 158 16.28 -2.86 1.74
CA ILE A 158 15.84 -2.69 0.34
C ILE A 158 15.86 -1.22 -0.08
N THR A 159 15.31 -0.33 0.75
CA THR A 159 15.04 1.06 0.37
C THR A 159 15.91 2.08 1.08
N GLY A 160 16.67 1.63 2.08
CA GLY A 160 17.57 2.49 2.86
C GLY A 160 16.82 3.37 3.87
N LYS A 161 17.47 4.46 4.27
CA LYS A 161 16.96 5.43 5.24
C LYS A 161 15.73 6.17 4.71
N HIS A 162 14.94 6.69 5.64
CA HIS A 162 13.81 7.55 5.31
C HIS A 162 14.27 8.84 4.61
N VAL A 163 13.64 9.13 3.48
CA VAL A 163 13.86 10.36 2.70
C VAL A 163 12.51 10.95 2.35
N SER A 164 12.17 12.07 2.96
CA SER A 164 10.96 12.83 2.68
C SER A 164 11.06 13.55 1.34
N ARG A 165 9.98 13.53 0.56
CA ARG A 165 9.84 14.40 -0.61
C ARG A 165 9.60 15.84 -0.16
N ARG A 166 10.06 16.79 -0.97
CA ARG A 166 9.79 18.20 -0.70
C ARG A 166 8.29 18.47 -0.75
N LYS A 167 7.81 19.26 0.21
CA LYS A 167 6.41 19.62 0.34
C LYS A 167 5.86 20.27 -0.94
N GLU A 168 6.61 21.19 -1.53
CA GLU A 168 6.22 21.91 -2.75
C GLU A 168 6.00 20.94 -3.91
N ASP A 169 6.86 19.93 -4.07
CA ASP A 169 6.76 18.94 -5.15
C ASP A 169 5.53 18.04 -4.95
N ILE A 170 5.23 17.67 -3.71
CA ILE A 170 4.02 16.89 -3.37
C ILE A 170 2.76 17.70 -3.66
N LEU A 171 2.70 18.95 -3.22
CA LEU A 171 1.54 19.83 -3.46
C LEU A 171 1.34 20.13 -4.94
N GLN A 172 2.43 20.26 -5.70
CA GLN A 172 2.33 20.45 -7.16
C GLN A 172 1.79 19.18 -7.83
N GLU A 173 2.29 18.00 -7.47
CA GLU A 173 1.77 16.71 -7.98
C GLU A 173 0.27 16.57 -7.68
N VAL A 174 -0.19 16.92 -6.48
CA VAL A 174 -1.61 16.88 -6.13
C VAL A 174 -2.43 17.81 -7.04
N ARG A 175 -1.97 19.04 -7.31
CA ARG A 175 -2.66 19.99 -8.22
C ARG A 175 -2.75 19.42 -9.63
N ASP A 176 -1.65 18.84 -10.14
CA ASP A 176 -1.59 18.25 -11.47
C ASP A 176 -2.53 17.06 -11.61
N LEU A 177 -2.59 16.20 -10.57
CA LEU A 177 -3.49 15.05 -10.53
C LEU A 177 -4.96 15.48 -10.41
N VAL A 178 -5.27 16.49 -9.62
CA VAL A 178 -6.62 17.08 -9.56
C VAL A 178 -7.04 17.64 -10.93
N ALA A 179 -6.14 18.31 -11.65
CA ALA A 179 -6.41 18.78 -13.00
C ALA A 179 -6.70 17.63 -13.99
N LYS A 180 -6.13 16.44 -13.78
CA LYS A 180 -6.42 15.22 -14.53
C LYS A 180 -7.73 14.53 -14.10
N GLY A 181 -8.39 14.99 -13.01
CA GLY A 181 -9.67 14.48 -12.51
C GLY A 181 -9.59 13.61 -11.27
N VAL A 182 -8.42 13.47 -10.66
CA VAL A 182 -8.26 12.76 -9.37
C VAL A 182 -9.00 13.52 -8.27
N LYS A 183 -9.75 12.80 -7.45
CA LYS A 183 -10.56 13.32 -6.35
C LYS A 183 -10.13 12.75 -5.00
N GLU A 184 -9.55 11.56 -4.99
CA GLU A 184 -9.11 10.85 -3.79
C GLU A 184 -7.62 10.55 -3.85
N PHE A 185 -6.93 10.80 -2.73
CA PHE A 185 -5.50 10.57 -2.57
C PHE A 185 -5.24 9.55 -1.47
N GLN A 186 -4.60 8.44 -1.83
CA GLN A 186 -4.09 7.44 -0.89
C GLN A 186 -2.67 7.88 -0.51
N VAL A 187 -2.50 8.54 0.62
CA VAL A 187 -1.17 9.03 1.06
C VAL A 187 -0.38 7.87 1.65
N ILE A 188 0.75 7.56 1.03
CA ILE A 188 1.59 6.40 1.33
C ILE A 188 3.05 6.77 1.55
N ALA A 189 3.69 6.04 2.46
CA ALA A 189 5.13 5.94 2.68
C ALA A 189 5.43 4.55 3.26
N GLN A 190 6.67 4.21 3.56
CA GLN A 190 6.98 3.03 4.38
C GLN A 190 6.64 3.28 5.86
N GLU A 191 6.77 4.52 6.29
CA GLU A 191 6.30 5.02 7.59
C GLU A 191 5.80 6.46 7.43
N LEU A 192 4.48 6.61 7.45
CA LEU A 192 3.81 7.89 7.15
C LEU A 192 4.12 8.98 8.18
N THR A 193 4.12 8.60 9.46
CA THR A 193 4.18 9.56 10.57
C THR A 193 5.59 10.15 10.79
N TYR A 194 6.60 9.63 10.07
CA TYR A 194 7.98 10.10 10.13
C TYR A 194 8.29 11.23 9.14
N TYR A 195 7.35 11.57 8.26
CA TYR A 195 7.54 12.62 7.26
C TYR A 195 8.04 13.93 7.87
N GLY A 196 9.14 14.44 7.33
CA GLY A 196 9.79 15.68 7.72
C GLY A 196 10.96 15.52 8.70
N VAL A 197 11.03 14.42 9.45
CA VAL A 197 12.07 14.25 10.49
C VAL A 197 13.50 14.27 9.92
N ASP A 198 13.69 13.76 8.71
CA ASP A 198 14.97 13.80 8.00
C ASP A 198 15.35 15.20 7.48
N LEU A 199 14.41 16.13 7.43
CA LEU A 199 14.63 17.49 6.94
C LEU A 199 15.13 18.44 8.05
N ASP A 200 14.48 18.42 9.22
CA ASP A 200 14.79 19.35 10.33
C ASP A 200 14.61 18.76 11.74
N GLY A 201 14.39 17.44 11.84
CA GLY A 201 14.15 16.74 13.10
C GLY A 201 12.72 16.79 13.62
N GLN A 202 11.78 17.40 12.87
CA GLN A 202 10.39 17.54 13.28
C GLN A 202 9.44 16.75 12.35
N ARG A 203 8.28 16.37 12.88
CA ARG A 203 7.23 15.70 12.11
C ARG A 203 6.34 16.73 11.44
N HIS A 204 6.30 16.72 10.11
CA HIS A 204 5.51 17.66 9.30
C HIS A 204 4.29 17.03 8.63
N ILE A 205 3.93 15.81 9.01
CA ILE A 205 2.80 15.10 8.37
C ILE A 205 1.47 15.84 8.54
N ALA A 206 1.19 16.40 9.73
CA ALA A 206 -0.06 17.12 10.00
C ALA A 206 -0.18 18.35 9.10
N ASP A 207 0.89 19.14 8.96
CA ASP A 207 0.91 20.33 8.10
C ASP A 207 0.80 19.96 6.63
N LEU A 208 1.49 18.90 6.20
CA LEU A 208 1.37 18.42 4.81
C LEU A 208 -0.07 18.00 4.49
N ILE A 209 -0.72 17.23 5.36
CA ILE A 209 -2.10 16.78 5.13
C ILE A 209 -3.08 17.97 5.14
N ARG A 210 -2.88 18.95 6.02
CA ARG A 210 -3.68 20.18 6.03
C ARG A 210 -3.59 20.94 4.71
N ASP A 211 -2.37 21.11 4.19
CA ASP A 211 -2.13 21.82 2.93
C ASP A 211 -2.69 21.06 1.72
N ILE A 212 -2.59 19.73 1.69
CA ILE A 212 -3.22 18.91 0.65
C ILE A 212 -4.76 19.05 0.73
N ALA A 213 -5.32 19.05 1.94
CA ALA A 213 -6.77 19.17 2.14
C ALA A 213 -7.33 20.53 1.66
N ASP A 214 -6.49 21.57 1.67
CA ASP A 214 -6.88 22.91 1.21
C ASP A 214 -6.81 23.08 -0.32
N ILE A 215 -6.27 22.12 -1.06
CA ILE A 215 -6.26 22.15 -2.52
C ILE A 215 -7.67 21.93 -3.06
N LYS A 216 -8.19 22.93 -3.79
CA LYS A 216 -9.51 22.86 -4.42
C LYS A 216 -9.59 21.66 -5.38
N GLY A 217 -10.58 20.80 -5.18
CA GLY A 217 -10.80 19.59 -5.99
C GLY A 217 -10.45 18.29 -5.25
N VAL A 218 -9.64 18.33 -4.22
CA VAL A 218 -9.39 17.19 -3.32
C VAL A 218 -10.66 16.91 -2.53
N LYS A 219 -11.20 15.70 -2.66
CA LYS A 219 -12.45 15.26 -2.03
C LYS A 219 -12.21 14.28 -0.89
N TRP A 220 -11.24 13.38 -1.04
CA TRP A 220 -10.83 12.44 -0.02
C TRP A 220 -9.32 12.32 0.07
N ILE A 221 -8.83 12.28 1.30
CA ILE A 221 -7.44 11.97 1.66
C ILE A 221 -7.47 10.81 2.64
N ARG A 222 -6.77 9.73 2.32
CA ARG A 222 -6.69 8.55 3.17
C ARG A 222 -5.25 8.31 3.59
N LEU A 223 -5.06 7.95 4.86
CA LEU A 223 -3.74 7.84 5.49
C LEU A 223 -3.37 6.37 5.70
N HIS A 224 -2.22 5.96 5.17
CA HIS A 224 -1.74 4.58 5.23
C HIS A 224 -0.38 4.47 5.89
N TYR A 225 -0.14 3.31 6.55
CA TYR A 225 1.16 2.94 7.10
C TYR A 225 1.66 3.86 8.22
N ALA A 226 0.77 4.27 9.12
CA ALA A 226 1.15 4.97 10.34
C ALA A 226 1.86 4.03 11.32
N TYR A 227 2.73 4.59 12.14
CA TYR A 227 3.47 3.86 13.17
C TYR A 227 3.03 4.31 14.57
N PRO A 228 2.85 3.39 15.55
CA PRO A 228 2.28 3.75 16.84
C PRO A 228 3.23 4.54 17.74
N ASN A 229 4.54 4.27 17.69
CA ASN A 229 5.51 4.95 18.57
C ASN A 229 5.67 6.42 18.20
N GLN A 230 5.49 7.30 19.19
CA GLN A 230 5.55 8.75 19.00
C GLN A 230 4.59 9.23 17.88
N PHE A 231 3.37 8.73 17.87
CA PHE A 231 2.37 9.13 16.90
C PHE A 231 2.06 10.64 17.03
N PRO A 232 2.07 11.42 15.94
CA PRO A 232 1.80 12.87 15.98
C PRO A 232 0.31 13.12 16.19
N LEU A 233 -0.09 13.47 17.42
CA LEU A 233 -1.49 13.67 17.81
C LEU A 233 -2.14 14.86 17.07
N GLU A 234 -1.36 15.81 16.58
CA GLU A 234 -1.78 16.95 15.75
C GLU A 234 -2.42 16.47 14.43
N LEU A 235 -2.03 15.29 13.94
CA LEU A 235 -2.65 14.68 12.76
C LEU A 235 -4.13 14.37 12.98
N LEU A 236 -4.50 13.96 14.21
CA LEU A 236 -5.90 13.70 14.57
C LEU A 236 -6.72 15.01 14.61
N ASP A 237 -6.10 16.12 14.98
CA ASP A 237 -6.75 17.42 14.95
C ASP A 237 -7.05 17.83 13.50
N VAL A 238 -6.12 17.59 12.56
CA VAL A 238 -6.34 17.81 11.11
C VAL A 238 -7.46 16.91 10.58
N MET A 239 -7.51 15.63 10.97
CA MET A 239 -8.59 14.72 10.58
C MET A 239 -9.97 15.19 11.03
N ARG A 240 -10.06 15.78 12.23
CA ARG A 240 -11.30 16.35 12.74
C ARG A 240 -11.69 17.66 12.03
N GLU A 241 -10.70 18.52 11.74
CA GLU A 241 -10.91 19.86 11.17
C GLU A 241 -11.21 19.84 9.68
N LYS A 242 -10.66 18.88 8.94
CA LYS A 242 -10.74 18.79 7.48
C LYS A 242 -11.69 17.66 7.05
N PRO A 243 -12.93 17.97 6.64
CA PRO A 243 -13.94 16.95 6.33
C PRO A 243 -13.61 16.10 5.09
N ASN A 244 -12.61 16.48 4.31
CA ASN A 244 -12.08 15.72 3.19
C ASN A 244 -10.88 14.82 3.59
N VAL A 245 -10.42 14.83 4.84
CA VAL A 245 -9.57 13.78 5.38
C VAL A 245 -10.48 12.67 5.90
N CYS A 246 -10.39 11.50 5.32
CA CYS A 246 -11.24 10.36 5.66
C CYS A 246 -11.09 9.97 7.14
N ASN A 247 -12.20 9.66 7.80
CA ASN A 247 -12.19 9.07 9.14
C ASN A 247 -11.70 7.61 9.08
N TYR A 248 -10.48 7.44 8.62
CA TYR A 248 -9.81 6.16 8.38
C TYR A 248 -8.31 6.32 8.63
N LEU A 249 -7.74 5.45 9.44
CA LEU A 249 -6.32 5.44 9.72
C LEU A 249 -5.79 4.01 9.70
N ASP A 250 -4.83 3.74 8.81
CA ASP A 250 -4.09 2.48 8.80
C ASP A 250 -2.85 2.62 9.68
N ILE A 251 -2.83 1.87 10.79
CA ILE A 251 -1.76 1.87 11.79
C ILE A 251 -1.25 0.46 12.05
N ALA A 252 0.01 0.18 11.67
CA ALA A 252 0.61 -1.14 11.76
C ALA A 252 1.06 -1.44 13.19
N LEU A 253 0.25 -2.17 13.97
CA LEU A 253 0.55 -2.53 15.37
C LEU A 253 1.41 -3.77 15.50
N GLN A 254 1.18 -4.77 14.66
CA GLN A 254 1.88 -6.05 14.56
C GLN A 254 1.59 -7.04 15.71
N HIS A 255 1.67 -6.62 16.95
CA HIS A 255 1.36 -7.41 18.14
C HIS A 255 0.93 -6.51 19.31
N ILE A 256 0.61 -7.12 20.48
CA ILE A 256 0.26 -6.38 21.70
C ILE A 256 1.05 -6.84 22.93
N SER A 257 1.48 -8.10 22.98
CA SER A 257 2.25 -8.63 24.11
C SER A 257 3.58 -7.89 24.26
N ASN A 258 3.89 -7.38 25.44
CA ASN A 258 5.12 -6.63 25.69
C ASN A 258 6.40 -7.42 25.38
N PRO A 259 6.53 -8.73 25.71
CA PRO A 259 7.66 -9.55 25.25
C PRO A 259 7.81 -9.54 23.72
N MET A 260 6.70 -9.71 22.98
CA MET A 260 6.74 -9.73 21.52
C MET A 260 7.04 -8.35 20.93
N LEU A 261 6.41 -7.29 21.41
CA LEU A 261 6.71 -5.92 20.98
C LEU A 261 8.19 -5.56 21.17
N LYS A 262 8.78 -5.98 22.28
CA LYS A 262 10.21 -5.82 22.56
C LYS A 262 11.09 -6.65 21.60
N ALA A 263 10.77 -7.92 21.38
CA ALA A 263 11.50 -8.80 20.49
C ALA A 263 11.41 -8.33 19.03
N MET A 264 10.25 -7.84 18.61
CA MET A 264 10.00 -7.21 17.30
C MET A 264 10.63 -5.81 17.15
N GLN A 265 11.24 -5.25 18.21
CA GLN A 265 11.82 -3.89 18.23
C GLN A 265 10.79 -2.80 17.84
N ARG A 266 9.56 -2.90 18.39
CA ARG A 266 8.49 -1.93 18.09
C ARG A 266 8.60 -0.63 18.88
N HIS A 267 9.40 -0.58 19.94
CA HIS A 267 9.63 0.58 20.79
C HIS A 267 8.33 1.22 21.32
N VAL A 268 7.34 0.40 21.61
CA VAL A 268 6.05 0.76 22.18
C VAL A 268 5.60 -0.38 23.09
N THR A 269 4.87 -0.07 24.15
CA THR A 269 4.27 -1.06 25.04
C THR A 269 2.81 -1.30 24.74
N LYS A 270 2.24 -2.36 25.34
CA LYS A 270 0.79 -2.64 25.33
C LYS A 270 0.00 -1.43 25.84
N GLU A 271 0.40 -0.89 26.99
CA GLU A 271 -0.28 0.21 27.65
C GLU A 271 -0.29 1.47 26.80
N GLU A 272 0.84 1.81 26.19
CA GLU A 272 0.98 2.93 25.25
C GLU A 272 0.13 2.72 24.00
N THR A 273 0.11 1.51 23.46
CA THR A 273 -0.69 1.16 22.28
C THR A 273 -2.18 1.29 22.56
N MET A 274 -2.65 0.74 23.70
CA MET A 274 -4.06 0.83 24.11
C MET A 274 -4.47 2.28 24.36
N ALA A 275 -3.62 3.06 25.06
CA ALA A 275 -3.85 4.48 25.29
C ALA A 275 -3.93 5.29 23.99
N LEU A 276 -3.06 4.99 23.01
CA LEU A 276 -3.10 5.63 21.70
C LEU A 276 -4.42 5.34 20.96
N ILE A 277 -4.88 4.08 20.94
CA ILE A 277 -6.16 3.71 20.31
C ILE A 277 -7.33 4.47 20.96
N GLN A 278 -7.36 4.56 22.28
CA GLN A 278 -8.38 5.33 23.00
C GLN A 278 -8.34 6.81 22.60
N GLN A 279 -7.17 7.44 22.61
CA GLN A 279 -6.99 8.84 22.21
C GLN A 279 -7.43 9.09 20.77
N ILE A 280 -7.11 8.17 19.83
CA ILE A 280 -7.53 8.29 18.44
C ILE A 280 -9.06 8.28 18.36
N ARG A 281 -9.75 7.35 19.04
CA ARG A 281 -11.21 7.24 19.01
C ARG A 281 -11.91 8.42 19.71
N GLU A 282 -11.32 8.95 20.77
CA GLU A 282 -11.81 10.14 21.46
C GLU A 282 -11.67 11.41 20.62
N LYS A 283 -10.51 11.60 19.99
CA LYS A 283 -10.23 12.79 19.18
C LYS A 283 -10.98 12.80 17.84
N VAL A 284 -11.18 11.62 17.24
CA VAL A 284 -11.86 11.45 15.94
C VAL A 284 -13.01 10.44 16.08
N PRO A 285 -14.16 10.87 16.62
CA PRO A 285 -15.32 9.99 16.80
C PRO A 285 -15.77 9.35 15.48
N GLY A 286 -15.99 8.04 15.50
CA GLY A 286 -16.41 7.28 14.31
C GLY A 286 -15.28 6.98 13.32
N ILE A 287 -14.02 7.12 13.73
CA ILE A 287 -12.87 6.69 12.91
C ILE A 287 -12.88 5.18 12.75
N TYR A 288 -12.56 4.74 11.53
CA TYR A 288 -12.27 3.34 11.23
C TYR A 288 -10.75 3.12 11.33
N LEU A 289 -10.35 2.24 12.23
CA LEU A 289 -8.96 1.84 12.39
C LEU A 289 -8.70 0.57 11.58
N ARG A 290 -7.72 0.67 10.69
CA ARG A 290 -7.13 -0.48 10.03
C ARG A 290 -5.81 -0.83 10.71
N THR A 291 -5.59 -2.11 10.94
CA THR A 291 -4.30 -2.60 11.45
C THR A 291 -3.86 -3.86 10.74
N THR A 292 -2.58 -4.16 10.90
CA THR A 292 -1.99 -5.42 10.49
C THR A 292 -1.32 -6.04 11.69
N LEU A 293 -1.58 -7.34 11.92
CA LEU A 293 -1.02 -8.12 13.03
C LEU A 293 -0.19 -9.28 12.48
N MET A 294 0.75 -9.74 13.29
CA MET A 294 1.63 -10.87 12.97
C MET A 294 1.51 -11.92 14.06
N VAL A 295 1.39 -13.18 13.68
CA VAL A 295 1.40 -14.33 14.58
C VAL A 295 2.61 -15.23 14.30
N GLY A 296 3.05 -15.99 15.30
CA GLY A 296 4.13 -16.95 15.14
C GLY A 296 5.52 -16.33 15.02
N PHE A 297 5.72 -15.10 15.50
CA PHE A 297 7.07 -14.53 15.61
C PHE A 297 7.93 -15.40 16.55
N PRO A 298 9.25 -15.55 16.29
CA PRO A 298 10.13 -16.36 17.12
C PRO A 298 9.96 -16.08 18.62
N GLY A 299 9.70 -17.14 19.37
CA GLY A 299 9.48 -17.07 20.82
C GLY A 299 8.05 -16.72 21.25
N GLU A 300 7.10 -16.51 20.35
CA GLU A 300 5.70 -16.26 20.69
C GLU A 300 5.10 -17.49 21.41
N THR A 301 4.67 -17.28 22.64
CA THR A 301 4.01 -18.30 23.46
C THR A 301 2.49 -18.32 23.24
N GLU A 302 1.83 -19.36 23.78
CA GLU A 302 0.36 -19.41 23.76
C GLU A 302 -0.27 -18.28 24.62
N ALA A 303 0.43 -17.86 25.68
CA ALA A 303 -0.01 -16.71 26.49
C ALA A 303 0.04 -15.39 25.70
N ASP A 304 1.11 -15.16 24.93
CA ASP A 304 1.24 -13.98 24.08
C ASP A 304 0.17 -13.96 23.00
N PHE A 305 -0.13 -15.10 22.39
CA PHE A 305 -1.19 -15.24 21.40
C PHE A 305 -2.59 -14.98 21.99
N ASN A 306 -2.90 -15.54 23.17
CA ASN A 306 -4.16 -15.29 23.83
C ASN A 306 -4.34 -13.82 24.21
N GLU A 307 -3.26 -13.15 24.64
CA GLU A 307 -3.26 -11.70 24.88
C GLU A 307 -3.55 -10.91 23.61
N LEU A 308 -3.05 -11.36 22.45
CA LEU A 308 -3.36 -10.76 21.15
C LEU A 308 -4.84 -10.92 20.77
N ILE A 309 -5.43 -12.09 21.00
CA ILE A 309 -6.86 -12.36 20.79
C ILE A 309 -7.72 -11.43 21.66
N ASP A 310 -7.40 -11.32 22.97
CA ASP A 310 -8.13 -10.47 23.91
C ASP A 310 -8.02 -9.00 23.53
N PHE A 311 -6.86 -8.59 23.03
CA PHE A 311 -6.64 -7.24 22.53
C PHE A 311 -7.51 -6.94 21.30
N VAL A 312 -7.61 -7.84 20.33
CA VAL A 312 -8.46 -7.66 19.14
C VAL A 312 -9.93 -7.57 19.52
N LYS A 313 -10.40 -8.40 20.45
CA LYS A 313 -11.76 -8.33 21.01
C LYS A 313 -12.04 -7.01 21.71
N TRP A 314 -11.06 -6.47 22.43
CA TRP A 314 -11.17 -5.18 23.11
C TRP A 314 -11.14 -4.01 22.11
N ALA A 315 -10.18 -4.02 21.18
CA ALA A 315 -9.97 -2.93 20.24
C ALA A 315 -11.08 -2.82 19.19
N LYS A 316 -11.70 -3.95 18.80
CA LYS A 316 -12.76 -4.03 17.78
C LYS A 316 -12.37 -3.25 16.52
N PHE A 317 -11.24 -3.61 15.92
CA PHE A 317 -10.79 -2.96 14.70
C PHE A 317 -11.82 -3.11 13.59
N GLU A 318 -12.13 -2.01 12.92
CA GLU A 318 -13.04 -1.99 11.78
C GLU A 318 -12.46 -2.72 10.58
N ARG A 319 -11.14 -2.68 10.45
CA ARG A 319 -10.36 -3.37 9.40
C ARG A 319 -9.11 -3.98 10.00
N MET A 320 -8.89 -5.24 9.76
CA MET A 320 -7.67 -5.92 10.22
C MET A 320 -7.26 -6.98 9.21
N GLY A 321 -5.97 -6.98 8.88
CA GLY A 321 -5.30 -8.09 8.24
C GLY A 321 -4.31 -8.74 9.21
N ALA A 322 -4.05 -10.03 9.05
CA ALA A 322 -3.02 -10.72 9.79
C ALA A 322 -2.21 -11.63 8.86
N PHE A 323 -0.99 -11.93 9.25
CA PHE A 323 -0.14 -12.88 8.54
C PHE A 323 0.74 -13.66 9.52
N ALA A 324 1.14 -14.85 9.12
CA ALA A 324 2.13 -15.65 9.83
C ALA A 324 3.53 -15.04 9.62
N TYR A 325 4.38 -15.12 10.64
CA TYR A 325 5.78 -14.72 10.50
C TYR A 325 6.47 -15.59 9.46
N SER A 326 7.16 -14.93 8.55
CA SER A 326 8.08 -15.51 7.59
C SER A 326 9.47 -14.93 7.84
N GLU A 327 10.47 -15.79 7.93
CA GLU A 327 11.85 -15.36 8.11
C GLU A 327 12.36 -14.69 6.84
N GLU A 328 12.87 -13.47 6.97
CA GLU A 328 13.45 -12.72 5.87
C GLU A 328 14.94 -12.55 6.07
N GLU A 329 15.72 -13.05 5.12
CA GLU A 329 17.18 -13.01 5.14
C GLU A 329 17.72 -11.59 5.39
N GLY A 330 18.76 -11.48 6.19
CA GLY A 330 19.44 -10.20 6.51
C GLY A 330 18.71 -9.35 7.54
N THR A 331 17.50 -9.71 7.95
CA THR A 331 16.77 -9.01 9.02
C THR A 331 17.37 -9.31 10.40
N TYR A 332 17.09 -8.45 11.37
CA TYR A 332 17.55 -8.68 12.73
C TYR A 332 17.01 -10.00 13.31
N SER A 333 15.74 -10.31 13.07
CA SER A 333 15.14 -11.56 13.54
C SER A 333 15.81 -12.79 12.96
N ALA A 334 16.09 -12.83 11.68
CA ALA A 334 16.78 -13.94 11.02
C ALA A 334 18.21 -14.16 11.53
N GLN A 335 18.88 -13.09 11.99
CA GLN A 335 20.25 -13.15 12.49
C GLN A 335 20.35 -13.49 13.98
N HIS A 336 19.31 -13.20 14.79
CA HIS A 336 19.40 -13.25 16.25
C HIS A 336 18.39 -14.18 16.91
N TYR A 337 17.34 -14.60 16.19
CA TYR A 337 16.32 -15.50 16.73
C TYR A 337 16.25 -16.77 15.88
N GLN A 338 15.99 -17.89 16.53
CA GLN A 338 15.64 -19.12 15.86
C GLN A 338 14.12 -19.13 15.67
N ASP A 339 13.65 -19.37 14.46
CA ASP A 339 12.22 -19.60 14.22
C ASP A 339 11.82 -20.94 14.83
N ASN A 340 11.28 -20.87 16.05
CA ASN A 340 10.94 -22.02 16.87
C ASN A 340 9.44 -22.26 16.99
N VAL A 341 8.61 -21.49 16.25
CA VAL A 341 7.16 -21.69 16.20
C VAL A 341 6.83 -22.54 14.97
N PRO A 342 6.34 -23.78 15.15
CA PRO A 342 6.03 -24.66 14.03
C PRO A 342 4.98 -24.03 13.10
N GLU A 343 5.11 -24.27 11.78
CA GLU A 343 4.24 -23.70 10.76
C GLU A 343 2.75 -24.02 11.02
N ALA A 344 2.44 -25.24 11.44
CA ALA A 344 1.08 -25.62 11.81
C ALA A 344 0.50 -24.80 12.99
N VAL A 345 1.37 -24.33 13.90
CA VAL A 345 0.97 -23.46 15.02
C VAL A 345 0.74 -22.05 14.52
N LYS A 346 1.60 -21.52 13.65
CA LYS A 346 1.43 -20.22 13.01
C LYS A 346 0.11 -20.17 12.25
N GLN A 347 -0.18 -21.16 11.40
CA GLN A 347 -1.42 -21.24 10.63
C GLN A 347 -2.65 -21.32 11.54
N ARG A 348 -2.63 -22.21 12.56
CA ARG A 348 -3.74 -22.30 13.53
C ARG A 348 -4.01 -20.96 14.22
N ARG A 349 -2.95 -20.23 14.63
CA ARG A 349 -3.08 -18.90 15.25
C ARG A 349 -3.63 -17.87 14.28
N LEU A 350 -3.18 -17.89 13.04
CA LEU A 350 -3.69 -17.01 11.99
C LEU A 350 -5.18 -17.23 11.75
N ASP A 351 -5.59 -18.49 11.58
CA ASP A 351 -7.00 -18.86 11.36
C ASP A 351 -7.89 -18.43 12.54
N ALA A 352 -7.43 -18.69 13.77
CA ALA A 352 -8.16 -18.29 14.97
C ALA A 352 -8.29 -16.76 15.11
N LEU A 353 -7.23 -16.02 14.82
CA LEU A 353 -7.24 -14.55 14.86
C LEU A 353 -8.18 -13.97 13.81
N MET A 354 -8.14 -14.51 12.60
CA MET A 354 -9.00 -14.08 11.50
C MET A 354 -10.47 -14.43 11.72
N ALA A 355 -10.77 -15.56 12.37
CA ALA A 355 -12.14 -15.91 12.76
C ALA A 355 -12.73 -14.87 13.75
N VAL A 356 -11.95 -14.46 14.76
CA VAL A 356 -12.37 -13.40 15.71
C VAL A 356 -12.61 -12.08 14.97
N GLN A 357 -11.74 -11.72 14.04
CA GLN A 357 -11.92 -10.48 13.25
C GLN A 357 -13.15 -10.56 12.33
N GLN A 358 -13.44 -11.72 11.76
CA GLN A 358 -14.62 -11.89 10.92
C GLN A 358 -15.92 -11.65 11.70
N GLU A 359 -16.02 -12.14 12.94
CA GLU A 359 -17.15 -11.86 13.83
C GLU A 359 -17.29 -10.37 14.11
N ILE A 360 -16.17 -9.70 14.48
CA ILE A 360 -16.13 -8.26 14.74
C ILE A 360 -16.53 -7.46 13.50
N SER A 361 -16.01 -7.83 12.32
CA SER A 361 -16.34 -7.18 11.06
C SER A 361 -17.82 -7.30 10.74
N SER A 362 -18.41 -8.49 10.91
CA SER A 362 -19.85 -8.72 10.70
C SER A 362 -20.72 -7.85 11.62
N GLU A 363 -20.37 -7.74 12.90
CA GLU A 363 -21.07 -6.88 13.86
C GLU A 363 -21.02 -5.40 13.42
N ILE A 364 -19.85 -4.91 13.04
CA ILE A 364 -19.63 -3.50 12.66
C ILE A 364 -20.35 -3.19 11.33
N GLN A 365 -20.27 -4.09 10.36
CA GLN A 365 -20.94 -3.92 9.07
C GLN A 365 -22.46 -3.84 9.24
N ALA A 366 -23.04 -4.71 10.04
CA ALA A 366 -24.48 -4.72 10.33
C ALA A 366 -24.97 -3.42 10.97
N GLN A 367 -24.14 -2.75 11.79
CA GLN A 367 -24.48 -1.45 12.39
C GLN A 367 -24.61 -0.30 11.38
N SER A 368 -24.19 -0.52 10.15
CA SER A 368 -24.28 0.46 9.07
C SER A 368 -25.57 0.38 8.28
N ILE A 369 -26.37 -0.67 8.44
CA ILE A 369 -27.66 -0.84 7.77
C ILE A 369 -28.61 0.31 8.16
N GLY A 370 -29.25 0.91 7.15
CA GLY A 370 -30.11 2.07 7.28
C GLY A 370 -29.38 3.42 7.27
N LYS A 371 -28.03 3.45 7.35
CA LYS A 371 -27.27 4.70 7.27
C LYS A 371 -27.12 5.14 5.81
N ILE A 372 -27.17 6.46 5.58
CA ILE A 372 -26.89 7.07 4.31
C ILE A 372 -25.46 7.58 4.34
N MET A 373 -24.63 7.11 3.40
CA MET A 373 -23.21 7.45 3.32
C MET A 373 -22.85 7.97 1.92
N PRO A 374 -21.88 8.91 1.83
CA PRO A 374 -21.24 9.23 0.56
C PRO A 374 -20.46 8.01 0.03
N VAL A 375 -20.73 7.61 -1.20
CA VAL A 375 -20.03 6.52 -1.89
C VAL A 375 -19.48 7.02 -3.21
N ILE A 376 -18.18 6.81 -3.44
CA ILE A 376 -17.57 7.02 -4.76
C ILE A 376 -17.70 5.73 -5.57
N ILE A 377 -18.13 5.83 -6.82
CA ILE A 377 -18.25 4.66 -7.70
C ILE A 377 -16.90 4.38 -8.36
N ASP A 378 -16.34 3.21 -8.14
CA ASP A 378 -15.05 2.81 -8.70
C ASP A 378 -15.18 2.14 -10.06
N ARG A 379 -16.16 1.24 -10.23
CA ARG A 379 -16.36 0.45 -11.44
C ARG A 379 -17.78 -0.06 -11.59
N LYS A 380 -18.07 -0.59 -12.76
CA LYS A 380 -19.25 -1.42 -13.00
C LYS A 380 -18.79 -2.87 -13.24
N GLU A 381 -19.41 -3.80 -12.54
CA GLU A 381 -19.11 -5.22 -12.64
C GLU A 381 -20.41 -6.02 -12.68
N GLY A 382 -20.66 -6.70 -13.81
CA GLY A 382 -21.91 -7.40 -14.03
C GLY A 382 -23.15 -6.51 -13.84
N ASN A 383 -24.01 -6.91 -12.91
CA ASN A 383 -25.26 -6.23 -12.56
C ASN A 383 -25.10 -5.23 -11.40
N TYR A 384 -23.87 -4.92 -10.98
CA TYR A 384 -23.62 -4.01 -9.88
C TYR A 384 -22.69 -2.86 -10.30
N TYR A 385 -22.90 -1.71 -9.68
CA TYR A 385 -21.88 -0.70 -9.51
C TYR A 385 -21.18 -0.94 -8.18
N ILE A 386 -19.86 -0.94 -8.22
CA ILE A 386 -19.01 -1.13 -7.06
C ILE A 386 -18.44 0.23 -6.66
N GLY A 387 -18.58 0.55 -5.38
CA GLY A 387 -18.09 1.81 -4.85
C GLY A 387 -17.53 1.66 -3.45
N ARG A 388 -16.99 2.74 -2.91
CA ARG A 388 -16.40 2.78 -1.56
C ARG A 388 -16.90 3.97 -0.78
N THR A 389 -16.95 3.80 0.53
CA THR A 389 -17.15 4.89 1.49
C THR A 389 -15.80 5.48 1.91
N GLN A 390 -15.84 6.54 2.71
CA GLN A 390 -14.62 7.07 3.37
C GLN A 390 -13.94 6.05 4.31
N TYR A 391 -14.57 4.94 4.61
CA TYR A 391 -14.10 3.91 5.53
C TYR A 391 -13.42 2.72 4.84
N SER A 392 -13.25 2.79 3.52
CA SER A 392 -12.69 1.70 2.73
C SER A 392 -11.61 2.19 1.77
N SER A 393 -10.41 1.63 1.90
CA SER A 393 -9.32 1.83 0.94
C SER A 393 -9.55 1.02 -0.32
N PRO A 394 -9.17 1.51 -1.51
CA PRO A 394 -9.26 0.73 -2.72
C PRO A 394 -8.46 -0.58 -2.62
N GLU A 395 -8.98 -1.62 -3.26
CA GLU A 395 -8.32 -2.93 -3.48
C GLU A 395 -8.17 -3.83 -2.25
N VAL A 396 -8.25 -3.28 -1.03
CA VAL A 396 -7.93 -4.03 0.20
C VAL A 396 -9.03 -4.06 1.25
N ASP A 397 -10.01 -3.16 1.16
CA ASP A 397 -11.09 -3.06 2.14
C ASP A 397 -12.46 -3.34 1.49
N PRO A 398 -13.48 -3.61 2.32
CA PRO A 398 -14.85 -3.85 1.88
C PRO A 398 -15.42 -2.79 0.93
N GLU A 399 -16.23 -3.25 -0.01
CA GLU A 399 -16.85 -2.43 -1.04
C GLU A 399 -18.36 -2.24 -0.77
N VAL A 400 -18.98 -1.37 -1.54
CA VAL A 400 -20.43 -1.16 -1.56
C VAL A 400 -20.97 -1.60 -2.91
N LEU A 401 -21.80 -2.63 -2.91
CA LEU A 401 -22.46 -3.18 -4.09
C LEU A 401 -23.83 -2.50 -4.30
N ILE A 402 -24.00 -1.82 -5.42
CA ILE A 402 -25.23 -1.10 -5.78
C ILE A 402 -25.80 -1.69 -7.04
N ALA A 403 -27.04 -2.22 -6.98
CA ALA A 403 -27.69 -2.80 -8.15
C ALA A 403 -27.78 -1.79 -9.31
N ALA A 404 -27.41 -2.22 -10.51
CA ALA A 404 -27.32 -1.36 -11.70
C ALA A 404 -28.68 -1.10 -12.36
N GLU A 405 -29.68 -0.72 -11.57
CA GLU A 405 -31.02 -0.37 -12.06
C GLU A 405 -31.02 0.95 -12.85
N LYS A 406 -30.13 1.88 -12.52
CA LYS A 406 -29.94 3.17 -13.17
C LYS A 406 -28.48 3.40 -13.49
N PRO A 407 -28.15 4.13 -14.57
CA PRO A 407 -26.77 4.42 -14.90
C PRO A 407 -26.14 5.36 -13.86
N LEU A 408 -25.01 4.91 -13.26
CA LEU A 408 -24.16 5.73 -12.40
C LEU A 408 -22.86 6.06 -13.12
N ARG A 409 -22.29 7.22 -12.80
CA ARG A 409 -21.02 7.65 -13.38
C ARG A 409 -19.86 7.22 -12.48
N VAL A 410 -18.94 6.42 -13.01
CA VAL A 410 -17.68 6.06 -12.37
C VAL A 410 -16.89 7.32 -11.98
N GLY A 411 -16.29 7.33 -10.80
CA GLY A 411 -15.57 8.48 -10.23
C GLY A 411 -16.48 9.60 -9.71
N SER A 412 -17.80 9.34 -9.57
CA SER A 412 -18.74 10.29 -8.97
C SER A 412 -19.23 9.81 -7.62
N PHE A 413 -19.51 10.77 -6.74
CA PHE A 413 -20.08 10.54 -5.43
C PHE A 413 -21.61 10.51 -5.49
N TYR A 414 -22.18 9.56 -4.75
CA TYR A 414 -23.62 9.43 -4.57
C TYR A 414 -23.94 9.25 -3.08
N ALA A 415 -25.08 9.74 -2.64
CA ALA A 415 -25.62 9.37 -1.33
C ALA A 415 -26.25 7.98 -1.46
N VAL A 416 -25.76 7.03 -0.68
CA VAL A 416 -26.17 5.62 -0.73
C VAL A 416 -26.66 5.19 0.64
N GLU A 417 -27.89 4.67 0.70
CA GLU A 417 -28.41 4.00 1.87
C GLU A 417 -27.90 2.56 1.88
N ILE A 418 -27.27 2.14 2.97
CA ILE A 418 -26.84 0.77 3.17
C ILE A 418 -28.08 -0.06 3.50
N THR A 419 -28.39 -1.03 2.69
CA THR A 419 -29.62 -1.84 2.79
C THR A 419 -29.38 -3.21 3.41
N ASP A 420 -28.16 -3.75 3.25
CA ASP A 420 -27.75 -5.05 3.79
C ASP A 420 -26.22 -5.10 3.93
N SER A 421 -25.71 -6.12 4.63
CA SER A 421 -24.28 -6.35 4.81
C SER A 421 -23.93 -7.82 4.88
N GLU A 422 -22.77 -8.16 4.31
CA GLU A 422 -22.04 -9.41 4.57
C GLU A 422 -20.88 -9.15 5.54
N ALA A 423 -20.07 -10.18 5.80
CA ALA A 423 -18.92 -10.05 6.70
C ALA A 423 -17.92 -8.97 6.25
N PHE A 424 -17.81 -8.73 4.95
CA PHE A 424 -16.83 -7.83 4.37
C PHE A 424 -17.44 -6.74 3.48
N ASP A 425 -18.60 -6.94 2.83
CA ASP A 425 -19.17 -5.98 1.91
C ASP A 425 -20.54 -5.46 2.36
N TRP A 426 -20.90 -4.28 1.83
CA TRP A 426 -22.20 -3.67 1.99
C TRP A 426 -23.02 -3.76 0.70
N PHE A 427 -24.33 -3.89 0.84
CA PHE A 427 -25.28 -3.63 -0.23
C PHE A 427 -25.95 -2.29 -0.01
N GLY A 428 -26.21 -1.56 -1.09
CA GLY A 428 -26.79 -0.25 -0.97
C GLY A 428 -27.65 0.16 -2.17
N ARG A 429 -28.42 1.21 -1.96
CA ARG A 429 -29.18 1.87 -3.03
C ARG A 429 -28.94 3.36 -3.01
N VAL A 430 -28.86 3.97 -4.18
CA VAL A 430 -28.73 5.44 -4.30
C VAL A 430 -30.02 6.09 -3.81
N VAL A 431 -29.90 7.03 -2.88
CA VAL A 431 -31.01 7.88 -2.45
C VAL A 431 -31.00 9.17 -3.28
N LYS A 432 -32.20 9.71 -3.51
CA LYS A 432 -32.39 10.90 -4.36
C LYS A 432 -31.93 12.17 -3.64
#